data_004c963fda6f0d110dbbd6b410ab4074
#
_entry.id   004c963fda6f0d110dbbd6b410ab4074
#
_cell.length_a   1.000
_cell.length_b   1.000
_cell.length_c   1.000
_cell.angle_alpha   90.00
_cell.angle_beta   90.00
_cell.angle_gamma   90.00
#
_symmetry.space_group_name_H-M   'P 1'
#
loop_
_entity.id
_entity.type
_entity.pdbx_description
1 polymer ?
#
loop_
_entity_poly.entity_id
_entity_poly.type
_entity_poly.pdbx_seq_one_letter_code
_entity_poly.pdbx_strand_id
1 'polypeptide(L)'
;MKKLFFLVLTVLMVACSSDDDTTCNVSDASLVGTWVGTDDDDDGSGPYTVTLVFNDNGTGSLDDSEEITAFDYTSNDSQVTLSILGIDIVTFNYEFDTCDQVSIYETPDPGEEADIVVLTRQ
;
A
#
# COMPACT_ATOMS: atom_id res chain seq x y z
N MET A 1 5.29 -41.92 13.87
CA MET A 1 5.21 -41.55 12.45
C MET A 1 4.40 -40.30 12.19
N LYS A 2 3.20 -40.19 12.74
CA LYS A 2 2.37 -38.97 12.55
C LYS A 2 3.00 -37.70 13.10
N LYS A 3 3.71 -37.81 14.23
CA LYS A 3 4.39 -36.67 14.84
C LYS A 3 5.57 -36.19 14.01
N LEU A 4 6.26 -37.08 13.34
CA LEU A 4 7.39 -36.74 12.49
C LEU A 4 6.95 -36.01 11.25
N PHE A 5 5.85 -36.43 10.66
CA PHE A 5 5.28 -35.79 9.48
C PHE A 5 4.83 -34.35 9.79
N PHE A 6 4.21 -34.19 10.94
CA PHE A 6 3.75 -32.87 11.38
C PHE A 6 4.93 -31.91 11.61
N LEU A 7 6.03 -32.42 12.15
CA LEU A 7 7.24 -31.63 12.37
C LEU A 7 7.85 -31.17 11.05
N VAL A 8 7.88 -32.03 10.06
CA VAL A 8 8.43 -31.69 8.74
C VAL A 8 7.61 -30.60 8.07
N LEU A 9 6.29 -30.66 8.19
CA LEU A 9 5.40 -29.66 7.62
C LEU A 9 5.62 -28.29 8.29
N THR A 10 5.78 -28.28 9.60
CA THR A 10 6.04 -27.06 10.34
C THR A 10 7.36 -26.40 9.92
N VAL A 11 8.39 -27.19 9.68
CA VAL A 11 9.69 -26.69 9.23
C VAL A 11 9.58 -26.04 7.85
N LEU A 12 8.79 -26.63 6.96
CA LEU A 12 8.60 -26.07 5.63
C LEU A 12 7.89 -24.70 5.67
N MET A 13 6.91 -24.54 6.54
CA MET A 13 6.24 -23.25 6.71
C MET A 13 7.16 -22.18 7.27
N VAL A 14 8.00 -22.53 8.23
CA VAL A 14 8.97 -21.60 8.80
C VAL A 14 10.01 -21.19 7.76
N ALA A 15 10.46 -22.11 6.92
CA ALA A 15 11.38 -21.80 5.84
C ALA A 15 10.80 -20.81 4.83
N CYS A 16 9.54 -20.98 4.43
CA CYS A 16 8.86 -20.03 3.53
C CYS A 16 8.76 -18.65 4.16
N SER A 17 8.38 -18.56 5.42
CA SER A 17 8.29 -17.28 6.13
C SER A 17 9.62 -16.60 6.24
N SER A 18 10.69 -17.35 6.50
CA SER A 18 12.05 -16.81 6.60
C SER A 18 12.55 -16.26 5.27
N ASP A 19 12.24 -16.94 4.18
CA ASP A 19 12.64 -16.48 2.84
C ASP A 19 11.97 -15.16 2.49
N ASP A 20 10.69 -14.99 2.80
CA ASP A 20 9.99 -13.74 2.56
C ASP A 20 10.60 -12.59 3.38
N ASP A 21 10.91 -12.83 4.64
CA ASP A 21 11.50 -11.81 5.51
C ASP A 21 12.91 -11.42 5.09
N THR A 22 13.68 -12.35 4.55
CA THR A 22 15.09 -12.11 4.20
C THR A 22 15.27 -11.50 2.82
N THR A 23 14.29 -11.58 1.94
CA THR A 23 14.42 -11.12 0.55
C THR A 23 14.00 -9.68 0.35
N CYS A 24 13.28 -9.10 1.29
CA CYS A 24 12.79 -7.74 1.15
C CYS A 24 13.47 -6.78 2.11
N ASN A 25 14.10 -5.75 1.52
CA ASN A 25 14.62 -4.61 2.27
C ASN A 25 13.68 -3.42 2.04
N VAL A 26 13.28 -2.76 3.11
CA VAL A 26 12.36 -1.61 3.03
C VAL A 26 12.90 -0.51 2.10
N SER A 27 14.22 -0.32 2.05
CA SER A 27 14.84 0.65 1.15
C SER A 27 14.68 0.31 -0.33
N ASP A 28 14.42 -0.95 -0.66
CA ASP A 28 14.21 -1.43 -2.03
C ASP A 28 12.72 -1.64 -2.34
N ALA A 29 11.84 -1.36 -1.38
CA ALA A 29 10.40 -1.51 -1.57
C ALA A 29 9.90 -0.58 -2.65
N SER A 30 8.90 -1.03 -3.41
CA SER A 30 8.32 -0.31 -4.53
C SER A 30 6.82 -0.15 -4.34
N LEU A 31 6.28 0.98 -4.79
CA LEU A 31 4.83 1.18 -4.84
C LEU A 31 4.14 0.29 -5.87
N VAL A 32 4.87 -0.22 -6.86
CA VAL A 32 4.27 -1.08 -7.90
C VAL A 32 3.60 -2.29 -7.26
N GLY A 33 2.32 -2.49 -7.56
CA GLY A 33 1.52 -3.57 -7.00
C GLY A 33 0.13 -3.13 -6.62
N THR A 34 -0.58 -4.00 -5.92
CA THR A 34 -1.93 -3.75 -5.43
C THR A 34 -1.90 -3.57 -3.92
N TRP A 35 -2.51 -2.49 -3.46
CA TRP A 35 -2.52 -2.08 -2.06
C TRP A 35 -3.95 -1.89 -1.57
N VAL A 36 -4.26 -2.38 -0.38
CA VAL A 36 -5.59 -2.26 0.21
C VAL A 36 -5.48 -1.66 1.61
N GLY A 37 -6.37 -0.72 1.88
CA GLY A 37 -6.49 -0.11 3.20
C GLY A 37 -7.93 0.29 3.48
N THR A 38 -8.14 0.91 4.64
CA THR A 38 -9.43 1.49 5.01
C THR A 38 -9.23 2.96 5.31
N ASP A 39 -10.19 3.76 4.90
CA ASP A 39 -10.25 5.18 5.20
C ASP A 39 -11.62 5.50 5.80
N ASP A 40 -11.69 6.55 6.58
CA ASP A 40 -12.93 6.98 7.20
C ASP A 40 -13.58 8.06 6.34
N ASP A 41 -14.89 7.95 6.18
CA ASP A 41 -15.65 8.97 5.50
C ASP A 41 -16.04 10.08 6.48
N ASP A 42 -15.71 11.31 6.15
CA ASP A 42 -15.98 12.49 6.98
C ASP A 42 -17.46 12.73 7.21
N ASP A 43 -18.32 12.15 6.39
CA ASP A 43 -19.77 12.30 6.54
C ASP A 43 -20.40 11.38 7.59
N GLY A 44 -19.58 10.53 8.25
CA GLY A 44 -20.04 9.63 9.30
C GLY A 44 -20.65 8.33 8.81
N SER A 45 -20.52 8.00 7.52
CA SER A 45 -21.01 6.73 6.98
C SER A 45 -20.16 5.53 7.38
N GLY A 46 -19.03 5.74 8.04
CA GLY A 46 -18.14 4.70 8.55
C GLY A 46 -16.95 4.42 7.63
N PRO A 47 -16.06 3.51 8.03
CA PRO A 47 -14.87 3.20 7.25
C PRO A 47 -15.24 2.49 5.95
N TYR A 48 -14.50 2.79 4.89
CA TYR A 48 -14.63 2.14 3.59
C TYR A 48 -13.27 1.60 3.13
N THR A 49 -13.30 0.61 2.24
CA THR A 49 -12.09 -0.02 1.73
C THR A 49 -11.60 0.73 0.51
N VAL A 50 -10.30 1.04 0.50
CA VAL A 50 -9.62 1.68 -0.61
C VAL A 50 -8.63 0.68 -1.20
N THR A 51 -8.68 0.51 -2.52
CA THR A 51 -7.71 -0.30 -3.25
C THR A 51 -6.96 0.59 -4.24
N LEU A 52 -5.65 0.66 -4.08
CA LEU A 52 -4.76 1.38 -4.98
C LEU A 52 -3.92 0.38 -5.77
N VAL A 53 -3.91 0.53 -7.08
CA VAL A 53 -3.06 -0.26 -7.97
C VAL A 53 -2.06 0.69 -8.62
N PHE A 54 -0.78 0.35 -8.52
CA PHE A 54 0.30 1.06 -9.22
C PHE A 54 0.97 0.09 -10.19
N ASN A 55 0.87 0.38 -11.47
CA ASN A 55 1.52 -0.41 -12.51
C ASN A 55 2.94 0.13 -12.76
N ASP A 56 3.82 -0.70 -13.26
CA ASP A 56 5.22 -0.32 -13.51
C ASP A 56 5.39 0.64 -14.70
N ASN A 57 4.33 0.84 -15.50
CA ASN A 57 4.34 1.77 -16.64
C ASN A 57 3.90 3.20 -16.29
N GLY A 58 3.73 3.52 -14.99
CA GLY A 58 3.33 4.86 -14.57
C GLY A 58 1.81 5.09 -14.55
N THR A 59 1.02 4.04 -14.71
CA THR A 59 -0.45 4.12 -14.59
C THR A 59 -0.94 3.38 -13.36
N GLY A 60 -2.17 3.65 -12.97
CA GLY A 60 -2.78 2.98 -11.84
C GLY A 60 -4.27 3.19 -11.76
N SER A 61 -4.86 2.72 -10.67
CA SER A 61 -6.28 2.91 -10.41
C SER A 61 -6.54 3.04 -8.91
N LEU A 62 -7.59 3.78 -8.59
CA LEU A 62 -8.14 3.92 -7.25
C LEU A 62 -9.55 3.38 -7.24
N ASP A 63 -9.82 2.41 -6.39
CA ASP A 63 -11.15 1.87 -6.13
C ASP A 63 -11.52 2.23 -4.69
N ASP A 64 -12.54 3.07 -4.54
CA ASP A 64 -13.01 3.53 -3.23
C ASP A 64 -14.30 2.84 -2.78
N SER A 65 -14.65 1.72 -3.39
CA SER A 65 -15.87 0.92 -3.18
C SER A 65 -17.12 1.45 -3.92
N GLU A 66 -17.09 2.65 -4.43
CA GLU A 66 -18.19 3.22 -5.22
C GLU A 66 -17.84 3.31 -6.69
N GLU A 67 -16.63 3.72 -7.01
CA GLU A 67 -16.17 3.83 -8.39
C GLU A 67 -14.69 3.50 -8.49
N ILE A 68 -14.26 3.21 -9.72
CA ILE A 68 -12.86 2.99 -10.04
C ILE A 68 -12.37 4.15 -10.89
N THR A 69 -11.36 4.85 -10.41
CA THR A 69 -10.75 5.98 -11.10
C THR A 69 -9.37 5.60 -11.60
N ALA A 70 -9.15 5.68 -12.89
CA ALA A 70 -7.82 5.48 -13.48
C ALA A 70 -7.00 6.77 -13.36
N PHE A 71 -5.69 6.62 -13.12
CA PHE A 71 -4.78 7.75 -13.01
C PHE A 71 -3.41 7.42 -13.62
N ASP A 72 -2.63 8.45 -13.87
CA ASP A 72 -1.19 8.34 -14.09
C ASP A 72 -0.48 8.77 -12.81
N TYR A 73 0.73 8.30 -12.58
CA TYR A 73 1.47 8.70 -11.40
C TYR A 73 2.95 8.86 -11.68
N THR A 74 3.57 9.72 -10.88
CA THR A 74 5.02 9.85 -10.77
C THR A 74 5.39 9.76 -9.30
N SER A 75 6.54 9.20 -9.00
CA SER A 75 6.98 9.05 -7.62
C SER A 75 8.47 9.29 -7.47
N ASN A 76 8.84 9.72 -6.29
CA ASN A 76 10.22 9.77 -5.82
C ASN A 76 10.34 8.98 -4.51
N ASP A 77 11.41 9.15 -3.76
CA ASP A 77 11.67 8.36 -2.55
C ASP A 77 10.66 8.60 -1.42
N SER A 78 9.90 9.68 -1.44
CA SER A 78 9.03 10.07 -0.34
C SER A 78 7.66 10.57 -0.75
N GLN A 79 7.42 10.77 -2.06
CA GLN A 79 6.15 11.34 -2.54
C GLN A 79 5.70 10.65 -3.82
N VAL A 80 4.38 10.58 -3.98
CA VAL A 80 3.73 10.12 -5.21
C VAL A 80 2.68 11.14 -5.62
N THR A 81 2.71 11.53 -6.90
CA THR A 81 1.73 12.46 -7.47
C THR A 81 0.82 11.72 -8.43
N LEU A 82 -0.47 11.81 -8.21
CA LEU A 82 -1.50 11.24 -9.08
C LEU A 82 -2.02 12.31 -10.02
N SER A 83 -2.14 11.94 -11.29
CA SER A 83 -2.62 12.85 -12.36
C SER A 83 -3.73 12.19 -13.15
N ILE A 84 -4.70 12.98 -13.59
CA ILE A 84 -5.77 12.53 -14.48
C ILE A 84 -5.78 13.47 -15.68
N LEU A 85 -5.72 12.90 -16.88
CA LEU A 85 -5.69 13.66 -18.15
C LEU A 85 -4.56 14.72 -18.19
N GLY A 86 -3.42 14.41 -17.61
CA GLY A 86 -2.28 15.33 -17.57
C GLY A 86 -2.35 16.43 -16.51
N ILE A 87 -3.38 16.41 -15.67
CA ILE A 87 -3.56 17.39 -14.58
C ILE A 87 -3.22 16.71 -13.27
N ASP A 88 -2.29 17.28 -12.51
CA ASP A 88 -1.96 16.78 -11.17
C ASP A 88 -3.15 17.00 -10.24
N ILE A 89 -3.63 15.93 -9.62
CA ILE A 89 -4.80 15.95 -8.75
C ILE A 89 -4.39 16.01 -7.29
N VAL A 90 -3.44 15.17 -6.89
CA VAL A 90 -3.02 15.07 -5.49
C VAL A 90 -1.59 14.55 -5.40
N THR A 91 -0.87 15.02 -4.40
CA THR A 91 0.45 14.52 -4.03
C THR A 91 0.37 13.98 -2.60
N PHE A 92 0.68 12.70 -2.45
CA PHE A 92 0.79 12.06 -1.15
C PHE A 92 2.24 11.91 -0.74
N ASN A 93 2.49 12.07 0.54
CA ASN A 93 3.71 11.56 1.15
C ASN A 93 3.51 10.08 1.44
N TYR A 94 4.57 9.28 1.31
CA TYR A 94 4.48 7.88 1.65
C TYR A 94 5.73 7.39 2.36
N GLU A 95 5.55 6.39 3.20
CA GLU A 95 6.63 5.74 3.92
C GLU A 95 6.32 4.26 4.06
N PHE A 96 7.28 3.42 3.69
CA PHE A 96 7.14 1.98 3.87
C PHE A 96 7.44 1.61 5.32
N ASP A 97 6.45 1.03 6.00
CA ASP A 97 6.65 0.45 7.33
C ASP A 97 7.32 -0.91 7.23
N THR A 98 6.91 -1.68 6.22
CA THR A 98 7.53 -2.93 5.79
C THR A 98 7.47 -3.01 4.27
N CYS A 99 8.00 -4.06 3.67
CA CYS A 99 7.86 -4.25 2.23
C CYS A 99 6.42 -4.44 1.76
N ASP A 100 5.54 -4.86 2.65
CA ASP A 100 4.14 -5.15 2.35
C ASP A 100 3.17 -4.16 2.99
N GLN A 101 3.69 -3.12 3.64
CA GLN A 101 2.87 -2.11 4.30
C GLN A 101 3.46 -0.72 4.07
N VAL A 102 2.62 0.19 3.60
CA VAL A 102 2.98 1.57 3.34
C VAL A 102 1.95 2.50 3.99
N SER A 103 2.44 3.58 4.60
CA SER A 103 1.61 4.67 5.11
C SER A 103 1.61 5.81 4.10
N ILE A 104 0.42 6.30 3.74
CA ILE A 104 0.28 7.46 2.86
C ILE A 104 -0.50 8.56 3.58
N TYR A 105 -0.16 9.81 3.29
CA TYR A 105 -0.82 10.96 3.87
C TYR A 105 -0.57 12.21 3.03
N GLU A 106 -1.52 13.14 3.05
CA GLU A 106 -1.31 14.47 2.51
C GLU A 106 -0.55 15.32 3.53
N THR A 107 0.21 16.30 3.04
CA THR A 107 0.88 17.24 3.93
C THR A 107 -0.17 18.08 4.68
N PRO A 108 -0.22 18.01 6.02
CA PRO A 108 -1.23 18.75 6.77
C PRO A 108 -0.95 20.24 6.77
N ASP A 109 -2.00 21.04 6.90
CA ASP A 109 -1.86 22.47 7.13
C ASP A 109 -1.26 22.77 8.50
N PRO A 110 -0.62 23.95 8.69
CA PRO A 110 -0.06 24.30 9.98
C PRO A 110 -1.09 24.21 11.11
N GLY A 111 -0.77 23.45 12.15
CA GLY A 111 -1.65 23.23 13.29
C GLY A 111 -2.61 22.06 13.16
N GLU A 112 -2.62 21.37 12.03
CA GLU A 112 -3.42 20.16 11.81
C GLU A 112 -2.55 18.90 11.89
N GLU A 113 -3.16 17.77 12.24
CA GLU A 113 -2.50 16.47 12.20
C GLU A 113 -2.66 15.84 10.83
N ALA A 114 -1.68 15.06 10.41
CA ALA A 114 -1.77 14.31 9.16
C ALA A 114 -2.79 13.17 9.30
N ASP A 115 -3.62 13.00 8.28
CA ASP A 115 -4.53 11.87 8.17
C ASP A 115 -3.82 10.74 7.42
N ILE A 116 -3.43 9.72 8.17
CA ILE A 116 -2.57 8.64 7.66
C ILE A 116 -3.43 7.44 7.33
N VAL A 117 -3.32 6.98 6.08
CA VAL A 117 -3.94 5.73 5.63
C VAL A 117 -2.84 4.68 5.48
N VAL A 118 -3.04 3.54 6.14
CA VAL A 118 -2.09 2.41 6.06
C VAL A 118 -2.60 1.42 5.03
N LEU A 119 -1.77 1.14 4.04
CA LEU A 119 -2.09 0.22 2.96
C LEU A 119 -1.25 -1.04 3.09
N THR A 120 -1.87 -2.17 2.84
CA THR A 120 -1.21 -3.48 2.86
C THR A 120 -1.19 -4.07 1.45
N ARG A 121 -0.04 -4.60 1.06
CA ARG A 121 0.14 -5.24 -0.25
C ARG A 121 -0.68 -6.52 -0.34
N GLN A 122 -1.31 -6.70 -1.46
CA GLN A 122 -2.07 -7.92 -1.78
C GLN A 122 -1.26 -8.90 -2.60
#